data_c3af28f7ce3a0c05948b1c0be6c891f3
#
_entry.id   c3af28f7ce3a0c05948b1c0be6c891f3
#
_cell.length_a   1.000
_cell.length_b   1.000
_cell.length_c   1.000
_cell.angle_alpha   90.00
_cell.angle_beta   90.00
_cell.angle_gamma   90.00
#
_symmetry.space_group_name_H-M   'P 1'
#
loop_
_entity.id
_entity.type
_entity.pdbx_description
1 polymer ?
#
loop_
_entity_poly.entity_id
_entity_poly.type
_entity_poly.pdbx_seq_one_letter_code
_entity_poly.pdbx_strand_id
1 'polypeptide(L)'
;VSQNDTLNLLSELMKLPDLKTGEFGNLRNTVEKTLNEFGIDLDLQNASAADVVNSIQGKLVLDGLANFKGAISDKEREFLQNIYPGLSLTKRGNEVLITLNKKLNDRTIALNTSMNNWRESYGKLSSRNEDGQDFLQWKSEWIKNNPIVTDEDRALISSLQGQVDDNFSFG
;
A
#
# COMPACT_ATOMS: atom_id res chain seq x y z
N VAL A 1 12.39 3.67 9.52
CA VAL A 1 12.35 3.44 8.06
C VAL A 1 11.16 4.18 7.50
N SER A 2 11.35 4.99 6.46
CA SER A 2 10.22 5.64 5.82
C SER A 2 9.37 4.62 5.04
N GLN A 3 8.10 4.94 4.80
CA GLN A 3 7.22 4.08 4.00
C GLN A 3 7.77 3.87 2.59
N ASN A 4 8.37 4.89 1.99
CA ASN A 4 9.01 4.77 0.68
C ASN A 4 10.21 3.82 0.71
N ASP A 5 11.04 3.85 1.75
CA ASP A 5 12.15 2.93 1.91
C ASP A 5 11.67 1.49 2.02
N THR A 6 10.60 1.27 2.78
CA THR A 6 9.97 -0.05 2.92
C THR A 6 9.42 -0.56 1.58
N LEU A 7 8.71 0.28 0.83
CA LEU A 7 8.18 -0.10 -0.49
C LEU A 7 9.29 -0.37 -1.52
N ASN A 8 10.39 0.36 -1.46
CA ASN A 8 11.57 0.09 -2.28
C ASN A 8 12.22 -1.24 -1.90
N LEU A 9 12.36 -1.52 -0.60
CA LEU A 9 12.85 -2.80 -0.10
C LEU A 9 12.00 -3.97 -0.61
N LEU A 10 10.67 -3.87 -0.53
CA LEU A 10 9.77 -4.90 -1.05
C LEU A 10 9.97 -5.13 -2.55
N SER A 11 10.12 -4.06 -3.33
CA SER A 11 10.37 -4.14 -4.77
C SER A 11 11.70 -4.84 -5.09
N GLU A 12 12.75 -4.60 -4.30
CA GLU A 12 14.04 -5.28 -4.45
C GLU A 12 13.95 -6.76 -4.05
N LEU A 13 13.29 -7.08 -2.93
CA LEU A 13 13.09 -8.46 -2.49
C LEU A 13 12.33 -9.30 -3.51
N MET A 14 11.37 -8.71 -4.22
CA MET A 14 10.58 -9.42 -5.24
C MET A 14 11.40 -9.79 -6.48
N LYS A 15 12.54 -9.17 -6.70
CA LYS A 15 13.48 -9.53 -7.78
C LYS A 15 14.35 -10.74 -7.42
N LEU A 16 14.43 -11.11 -6.14
CA LEU A 16 15.26 -12.21 -5.69
C LEU A 16 14.52 -13.55 -5.81
N PRO A 17 15.17 -14.60 -6.29
CA PRO A 17 14.58 -15.95 -6.34
C PRO A 17 14.43 -16.57 -4.94
N ASP A 18 15.40 -16.34 -4.07
CA ASP A 18 15.39 -16.76 -2.67
C ASP A 18 16.31 -15.88 -1.80
N LEU A 19 16.29 -16.11 -0.47
CA LEU A 19 17.16 -15.40 0.47
C LEU A 19 18.56 -15.98 0.62
N LYS A 20 18.91 -17.03 -0.12
CA LYS A 20 20.22 -17.70 -0.05
C LYS A 20 21.20 -17.13 -1.07
N THR A 21 20.76 -16.25 -1.96
CA THR A 21 21.61 -15.61 -2.95
C THR A 21 22.52 -14.57 -2.29
N GLY A 22 23.71 -14.36 -2.88
CA GLY A 22 24.65 -13.31 -2.43
C GLY A 22 24.04 -11.90 -2.50
N GLU A 23 23.06 -11.68 -3.39
CA GLU A 23 22.33 -10.41 -3.51
C GLU A 23 21.49 -10.09 -2.27
N PHE A 24 20.92 -11.09 -1.61
CA PHE A 24 20.20 -10.89 -0.35
C PHE A 24 21.14 -10.40 0.77
N GLY A 25 22.41 -10.79 0.76
CA GLY A 25 23.40 -10.34 1.75
C GLY A 25 23.46 -8.81 1.87
N ASN A 26 23.29 -8.09 0.76
CA ASN A 26 23.26 -6.62 0.73
C ASN A 26 21.96 -6.03 1.32
N LEU A 27 20.88 -6.77 1.27
CA LEU A 27 19.56 -6.34 1.77
C LEU A 27 19.28 -6.82 3.19
N ARG A 28 20.02 -7.82 3.68
CA ARG A 28 19.75 -8.51 4.95
C ARG A 28 19.59 -7.55 6.14
N ASN A 29 20.54 -6.64 6.31
CA ASN A 29 20.49 -5.69 7.43
C ASN A 29 19.28 -4.77 7.34
N THR A 30 18.88 -4.35 6.13
CA THR A 30 17.70 -3.52 5.91
C THR A 30 16.43 -4.31 6.20
N VAL A 31 16.37 -5.58 5.78
CA VAL A 31 15.25 -6.49 6.09
C VAL A 31 15.12 -6.70 7.59
N GLU A 32 16.19 -7.07 8.29
CA GLU A 32 16.18 -7.29 9.74
C GLU A 32 15.73 -6.02 10.48
N LYS A 33 16.23 -4.86 10.10
CA LYS A 33 15.82 -3.58 10.68
C LYS A 33 14.32 -3.32 10.46
N THR A 34 13.82 -3.51 9.25
CA THR A 34 12.42 -3.30 8.89
C THR A 34 11.50 -4.26 9.67
N LEU A 35 11.85 -5.55 9.74
CA LEU A 35 11.09 -6.53 10.51
C LEU A 35 11.03 -6.16 11.99
N ASN A 36 12.17 -5.76 12.57
CA ASN A 36 12.24 -5.33 13.98
C ASN A 36 11.39 -4.07 14.24
N GLU A 37 11.44 -3.08 13.35
CA GLU A 37 10.63 -1.86 13.49
C GLU A 37 9.13 -2.15 13.41
N PHE A 38 8.72 -3.14 12.63
CA PHE A 38 7.33 -3.57 12.54
C PHE A 38 6.92 -4.60 13.60
N GLY A 39 7.86 -5.02 14.48
CA GLY A 39 7.59 -6.04 15.49
C GLY A 39 7.29 -7.41 14.89
N ILE A 40 7.83 -7.72 13.70
CA ILE A 40 7.68 -9.00 13.02
C ILE A 40 8.85 -9.92 13.42
N ASP A 41 8.52 -11.04 14.03
CA ASP A 41 9.47 -12.11 14.30
C ASP A 41 9.41 -13.16 13.19
N LEU A 42 10.44 -13.19 12.35
CA LEU A 42 10.55 -14.10 11.22
C LEU A 42 11.95 -14.74 11.18
N ASP A 43 11.99 -16.06 11.16
CA ASP A 43 13.23 -16.81 11.00
C ASP A 43 13.78 -16.70 9.57
N LEU A 44 14.67 -15.75 9.35
CA LEU A 44 15.28 -15.49 8.04
C LEU A 44 16.18 -16.63 7.53
N GLN A 45 16.56 -17.60 8.37
CA GLN A 45 17.34 -18.75 7.91
C GLN A 45 16.47 -19.75 7.14
N ASN A 46 15.18 -19.84 7.50
CA ASN A 46 14.23 -20.77 6.90
C ASN A 46 13.16 -20.07 6.03
N ALA A 47 13.06 -18.74 6.10
CA ALA A 47 12.11 -17.97 5.31
C ALA A 47 12.53 -17.85 3.84
N SER A 48 11.55 -17.72 2.95
CA SER A 48 11.75 -17.31 1.56
C SER A 48 11.63 -15.79 1.41
N ALA A 49 12.08 -15.25 0.26
CA ALA A 49 11.85 -13.84 -0.06
C ALA A 49 10.34 -13.51 -0.06
N ALA A 50 9.50 -14.44 -0.52
CA ALA A 50 8.05 -14.29 -0.49
C ALA A 50 7.50 -14.20 0.93
N ASP A 51 8.02 -14.98 1.88
CA ASP A 51 7.59 -14.93 3.29
C ASP A 51 7.90 -13.55 3.90
N VAL A 52 9.08 -12.99 3.62
CA VAL A 52 9.46 -11.65 4.06
C VAL A 52 8.54 -10.59 3.45
N VAL A 53 8.32 -10.65 2.14
CA VAL A 53 7.43 -9.72 1.43
C VAL A 53 6.02 -9.79 2.00
N ASN A 54 5.46 -10.98 2.16
CA ASN A 54 4.10 -11.18 2.69
C ASN A 54 3.96 -10.65 4.12
N SER A 55 4.95 -10.88 4.98
CA SER A 55 4.94 -10.42 6.37
C SER A 55 4.97 -8.90 6.46
N ILE A 56 5.85 -8.25 5.68
CA ILE A 56 5.93 -6.78 5.64
C ILE A 56 4.68 -6.19 4.99
N GLN A 57 4.20 -6.75 3.89
CA GLN A 57 2.98 -6.29 3.21
C GLN A 57 1.75 -6.39 4.11
N GLY A 58 1.61 -7.51 4.82
CA GLY A 58 0.51 -7.69 5.79
C GLY A 58 0.48 -6.57 6.82
N LYS A 59 1.64 -6.23 7.36
CA LYS A 59 1.76 -5.13 8.32
C LYS A 59 1.49 -3.77 7.70
N LEU A 60 2.03 -3.50 6.50
CA LEU A 60 1.77 -2.25 5.77
C LEU A 60 0.29 -2.04 5.47
N VAL A 61 -0.42 -3.07 5.05
CA VAL A 61 -1.86 -2.97 4.76
C VAL A 61 -2.63 -2.68 6.04
N LEU A 62 -2.36 -3.39 7.14
CA LEU A 62 -3.02 -3.17 8.42
C LEU A 62 -2.74 -1.78 8.99
N ASP A 63 -1.48 -1.37 8.99
CA ASP A 63 -1.08 -0.04 9.47
C ASP A 63 -1.54 1.06 8.51
N GLY A 64 -1.49 0.81 7.20
CA GLY A 64 -1.97 1.72 6.18
C GLY A 64 -3.46 2.00 6.31
N LEU A 65 -4.28 0.98 6.48
CA LEU A 65 -5.72 1.15 6.70
C LEU A 65 -6.04 1.94 7.98
N ALA A 66 -5.17 1.84 8.99
CA ALA A 66 -5.29 2.61 10.23
C ALA A 66 -4.76 4.06 10.07
N ASN A 67 -3.62 4.24 9.40
CA ASN A 67 -2.90 5.51 9.30
C ASN A 67 -3.38 6.40 8.15
N PHE A 68 -3.96 5.82 7.09
CA PHE A 68 -4.57 6.57 5.98
C PHE A 68 -6.01 7.02 6.25
N LYS A 69 -6.41 6.99 7.52
CA LYS A 69 -7.71 7.49 7.97
C LYS A 69 -7.88 8.94 7.52
N GLY A 70 -8.78 9.18 6.56
CA GLY A 70 -9.02 10.48 5.98
C GLY A 70 -8.35 10.73 4.61
N ALA A 71 -7.41 9.88 4.18
CA ALA A 71 -6.86 9.89 2.81
C ALA A 71 -7.48 8.81 1.92
N ILE A 72 -8.33 7.95 2.48
CA ILE A 72 -8.99 6.85 1.81
C ILE A 72 -10.48 6.88 2.13
N SER A 73 -11.33 6.68 1.12
CA SER A 73 -12.78 6.54 1.34
C SER A 73 -13.12 5.18 1.96
N ASP A 74 -14.28 5.09 2.60
CA ASP A 74 -14.73 3.82 3.20
C ASP A 74 -14.89 2.72 2.15
N LYS A 75 -15.35 3.05 0.94
CA LYS A 75 -15.45 2.10 -0.18
C LYS A 75 -14.09 1.60 -0.65
N GLU A 76 -13.09 2.48 -0.75
CA GLU A 76 -11.72 2.09 -1.09
C GLU A 76 -11.11 1.20 -0.01
N ARG A 77 -11.36 1.52 1.26
CA ARG A 77 -10.91 0.71 2.39
C ARG A 77 -11.49 -0.69 2.35
N GLU A 78 -12.80 -0.79 2.22
CA GLU A 78 -13.51 -2.06 2.12
C GLU A 78 -12.99 -2.89 0.94
N PHE A 79 -12.82 -2.26 -0.22
CA PHE A 79 -12.26 -2.90 -1.41
C PHE A 79 -10.85 -3.47 -1.13
N LEU A 80 -9.93 -2.67 -0.57
CA LEU A 80 -8.57 -3.11 -0.25
C LEU A 80 -8.56 -4.25 0.77
N GLN A 81 -9.41 -4.21 1.80
CA GLN A 81 -9.55 -5.30 2.77
C GLN A 81 -10.00 -6.60 2.11
N ASN A 82 -10.90 -6.53 1.14
CA ASN A 82 -11.44 -7.70 0.46
C ASN A 82 -10.46 -8.33 -0.52
N ILE A 83 -9.65 -7.53 -1.22
CA ILE A 83 -8.71 -8.05 -2.23
C ILE A 83 -7.38 -8.53 -1.65
N TYR A 84 -6.96 -7.99 -0.51
CA TYR A 84 -5.64 -8.27 0.07
C TYR A 84 -5.35 -9.77 0.25
N PRO A 85 -6.24 -10.58 0.88
CA PRO A 85 -5.94 -11.99 1.13
C PRO A 85 -5.65 -12.78 -0.15
N GLY A 86 -6.37 -12.51 -1.23
CA GLY A 86 -6.17 -13.17 -2.52
C GLY A 86 -4.89 -12.71 -3.23
N LEU A 87 -4.64 -11.41 -3.27
CA LEU A 87 -3.48 -10.85 -3.96
C LEU A 87 -2.15 -11.21 -3.27
N SER A 88 -2.13 -11.31 -1.93
CA SER A 88 -0.91 -11.65 -1.19
C SER A 88 -0.38 -13.06 -1.43
N LEU A 89 -1.17 -13.94 -2.05
CA LEU A 89 -0.79 -15.34 -2.33
C LEU A 89 0.13 -15.49 -3.55
N THR A 90 0.21 -14.50 -4.42
CA THR A 90 0.99 -14.59 -5.66
C THR A 90 2.00 -13.46 -5.79
N LYS A 91 3.08 -13.71 -6.56
CA LYS A 91 4.06 -12.67 -6.90
C LYS A 91 3.41 -11.50 -7.62
N ARG A 92 2.55 -11.76 -8.62
CA ARG A 92 1.85 -10.73 -9.38
C ARG A 92 0.89 -9.93 -8.50
N GLY A 93 0.18 -10.60 -7.60
CA GLY A 93 -0.68 -9.95 -6.61
C GLY A 93 0.09 -9.05 -5.66
N ASN A 94 1.25 -9.47 -5.19
CA ASN A 94 2.13 -8.64 -4.36
C ASN A 94 2.64 -7.40 -5.12
N GLU A 95 2.98 -7.51 -6.40
CA GLU A 95 3.34 -6.36 -7.24
C GLU A 95 2.19 -5.33 -7.31
N VAL A 96 0.96 -5.79 -7.48
CA VAL A 96 -0.23 -4.94 -7.47
C VAL A 96 -0.39 -4.25 -6.11
N LEU A 97 -0.25 -4.98 -5.00
CA LEU A 97 -0.33 -4.43 -3.64
C LEU A 97 0.72 -3.36 -3.38
N ILE A 98 1.97 -3.57 -3.82
CA ILE A 98 3.03 -2.57 -3.72
C ILE A 98 2.66 -1.30 -4.50
N THR A 99 2.14 -1.44 -5.71
CA THR A 99 1.70 -0.32 -6.54
C THR A 99 0.56 0.46 -5.87
N LEU A 100 -0.43 -0.22 -5.31
CA LEU A 100 -1.54 0.41 -4.58
C LEU A 100 -1.04 1.15 -3.32
N ASN A 101 -0.11 0.55 -2.57
CA ASN A 101 0.49 1.20 -1.41
C ASN A 101 1.29 2.46 -1.80
N LYS A 102 2.02 2.44 -2.92
CA LYS A 102 2.70 3.64 -3.45
C LYS A 102 1.71 4.74 -3.81
N LYS A 103 0.62 4.40 -4.50
CA LYS A 103 -0.46 5.36 -4.83
C LYS A 103 -1.10 5.97 -3.58
N LEU A 104 -1.33 5.15 -2.53
CA LEU A 104 -1.85 5.62 -1.24
C LEU A 104 -0.90 6.61 -0.56
N ASN A 105 0.39 6.29 -0.55
CA ASN A 105 1.40 7.16 0.03
C ASN A 105 1.48 8.50 -0.71
N ASP A 106 1.51 8.46 -2.04
CA ASP A 106 1.54 9.68 -2.88
C ASP A 106 0.28 10.53 -2.66
N ARG A 107 -0.90 9.91 -2.55
CA ARG A 107 -2.15 10.60 -2.21
C ARG A 107 -2.07 11.27 -0.84
N THR A 108 -1.52 10.59 0.16
CA THR A 108 -1.37 11.15 1.52
C THR A 108 -0.47 12.37 1.51
N ILE A 109 0.64 12.32 0.78
CA ILE A 109 1.55 13.46 0.61
C ILE A 109 0.82 14.62 -0.09
N ALA A 110 0.11 14.35 -1.18
CA ALA A 110 -0.64 15.37 -1.93
C ALA A 110 -1.71 16.03 -1.06
N LEU A 111 -2.46 15.27 -0.27
CA LEU A 111 -3.48 15.81 0.63
C LEU A 111 -2.88 16.64 1.77
N ASN A 112 -1.75 16.22 2.34
CA ASN A 112 -1.06 16.99 3.36
C ASN A 112 -0.54 18.32 2.80
N THR A 113 0.01 18.30 1.60
CA THR A 113 0.45 19.53 0.90
C THR A 113 -0.74 20.45 0.64
N SER A 114 -1.84 19.92 0.13
CA SER A 114 -3.08 20.68 -0.11
C SER A 114 -3.65 21.28 1.18
N MET A 115 -3.59 20.55 2.28
CA MET A 115 -4.03 21.03 3.59
C MET A 115 -3.21 22.22 4.07
N ASN A 116 -1.89 22.18 3.90
CA ASN A 116 -1.01 23.28 4.26
C ASN A 116 -1.26 24.51 3.37
N ASN A 117 -1.36 24.30 2.06
CA ASN A 117 -1.69 25.38 1.11
C ASN A 117 -3.06 26.01 1.42
N TRP A 118 -4.04 25.21 1.84
CA TRP A 118 -5.35 25.72 2.25
C TRP A 118 -5.25 26.64 3.46
N ARG A 119 -4.46 26.25 4.47
CA ARG A 119 -4.23 27.09 5.65
C ARG A 119 -3.51 28.40 5.31
N GLU A 120 -2.55 28.35 4.41
CA GLU A 120 -1.84 29.55 3.93
C GLU A 120 -2.76 30.48 3.15
N SER A 121 -3.64 29.94 2.30
CA SER A 121 -4.53 30.72 1.43
C SER A 121 -5.78 31.23 2.16
N TYR A 122 -6.35 30.43 3.06
CA TYR A 122 -7.66 30.68 3.67
C TYR A 122 -7.63 30.78 5.21
N GLY A 123 -6.50 30.50 5.84
CA GLY A 123 -6.27 30.61 7.29
C GLY A 123 -6.68 29.39 8.08
N LYS A 124 -7.87 28.81 7.86
CA LYS A 124 -8.38 27.64 8.56
C LYS A 124 -8.94 26.62 7.58
N LEU A 125 -8.93 25.33 7.99
CA LEU A 125 -9.53 24.26 7.17
C LEU A 125 -11.05 24.40 7.03
N SER A 126 -11.72 25.05 7.99
CA SER A 126 -13.14 25.37 7.95
C SER A 126 -13.47 26.62 7.11
N SER A 127 -12.46 27.39 6.69
CA SER A 127 -12.66 28.54 5.78
C SER A 127 -13.03 28.05 4.40
N ARG A 128 -13.82 28.84 3.68
CA ARG A 128 -14.33 28.48 2.36
C ARG A 128 -13.41 29.03 1.26
N ASN A 129 -13.21 28.23 0.21
CA ASN A 129 -12.56 28.65 -1.02
C ASN A 129 -13.49 29.48 -1.91
N GLU A 130 -13.05 29.83 -3.10
CA GLU A 130 -13.82 30.60 -4.09
C GLU A 130 -15.11 29.87 -4.54
N ASP A 131 -15.09 28.52 -4.52
CA ASP A 131 -16.25 27.69 -4.85
C ASP A 131 -17.22 27.45 -3.67
N GLY A 132 -16.94 28.08 -2.52
CA GLY A 132 -17.77 27.97 -1.32
C GLY A 132 -17.60 26.68 -0.53
N GLN A 133 -16.57 25.88 -0.82
CA GLN A 133 -16.25 24.62 -0.14
C GLN A 133 -15.26 24.88 1.00
N ASP A 134 -15.43 24.17 2.13
CA ASP A 134 -14.37 24.01 3.11
C ASP A 134 -13.37 22.90 2.67
N PHE A 135 -12.26 22.74 3.39
CA PHE A 135 -11.24 21.77 3.01
C PHE A 135 -11.79 20.33 2.99
N LEU A 136 -12.68 19.97 3.90
CA LEU A 136 -13.24 18.60 3.96
C LEU A 136 -14.14 18.31 2.76
N GLN A 137 -14.95 19.27 2.34
CA GLN A 137 -15.80 19.18 1.15
C GLN A 137 -14.94 19.03 -0.11
N TRP A 138 -13.94 19.90 -0.26
CA TRP A 138 -12.98 19.86 -1.36
C TRP A 138 -12.24 18.51 -1.39
N LYS A 139 -11.74 18.05 -0.23
CA LYS A 139 -11.01 16.78 -0.12
C LYS A 139 -11.87 15.59 -0.54
N SER A 140 -13.12 15.53 -0.12
CA SER A 140 -14.05 14.46 -0.47
C SER A 140 -14.28 14.38 -1.97
N GLU A 141 -14.46 15.53 -2.61
CA GLU A 141 -14.63 15.62 -4.06
C GLU A 141 -13.34 15.25 -4.80
N TRP A 142 -12.20 15.74 -4.32
CA TRP A 142 -10.90 15.41 -4.90
C TRP A 142 -10.61 13.90 -4.83
N ILE A 143 -10.86 13.24 -3.70
CA ILE A 143 -10.70 11.78 -3.55
C ILE A 143 -11.60 11.04 -4.54
N LYS A 144 -12.84 11.46 -4.70
CA LYS A 144 -13.79 10.86 -5.65
C LYS A 144 -13.31 10.97 -7.10
N ASN A 145 -12.71 12.11 -7.46
CA ASN A 145 -12.21 12.37 -8.81
C ASN A 145 -10.81 11.79 -9.07
N ASN A 146 -10.11 11.35 -8.03
CA ASN A 146 -8.77 10.76 -8.10
C ASN A 146 -8.75 9.39 -7.42
N PRO A 147 -9.45 8.38 -7.96
CA PRO A 147 -9.50 7.05 -7.36
C PRO A 147 -8.12 6.40 -7.36
N ILE A 148 -7.78 5.70 -6.27
CA ILE A 148 -6.54 4.90 -6.18
C ILE A 148 -6.63 3.69 -7.11
N VAL A 149 -7.79 3.07 -7.16
CA VAL A 149 -8.06 1.91 -7.99
C VAL A 149 -8.81 2.37 -9.24
N THR A 150 -8.14 2.29 -10.38
CA THR A 150 -8.73 2.58 -11.69
C THR A 150 -9.54 1.40 -12.20
N ASP A 151 -10.32 1.59 -13.27
CA ASP A 151 -11.04 0.48 -13.91
C ASP A 151 -10.07 -0.56 -14.48
N GLU A 152 -8.91 -0.14 -14.96
CA GLU A 152 -7.83 -1.03 -15.41
C GLU A 152 -7.26 -1.86 -14.25
N ASP A 153 -7.02 -1.23 -13.09
CA ASP A 153 -6.59 -1.92 -11.88
C ASP A 153 -7.63 -2.95 -11.44
N ARG A 154 -8.92 -2.63 -11.49
CA ARG A 154 -10.02 -3.54 -11.16
C ARG A 154 -10.07 -4.74 -12.08
N ALA A 155 -9.91 -4.53 -13.38
CA ALA A 155 -9.87 -5.61 -14.37
C ALA A 155 -8.68 -6.54 -14.12
N LEU A 156 -7.50 -5.99 -13.85
CA LEU A 156 -6.30 -6.76 -13.52
C LEU A 156 -6.49 -7.57 -12.23
N ILE A 157 -6.99 -6.95 -11.16
CA ILE A 157 -7.24 -7.59 -9.87
C ILE A 157 -8.26 -8.74 -10.02
N SER A 158 -9.35 -8.52 -10.74
CA SER A 158 -10.35 -9.55 -11.02
C SER A 158 -9.76 -10.74 -11.78
N SER A 159 -8.89 -10.47 -12.76
CA SER A 159 -8.15 -11.50 -13.50
C SER A 159 -7.25 -12.34 -12.59
N LEU A 160 -6.52 -11.69 -11.65
CA LEU A 160 -5.63 -12.36 -10.71
C LEU A 160 -6.40 -13.17 -9.65
N GLN A 161 -7.53 -12.66 -9.17
CA GLN A 161 -8.40 -13.37 -8.23
C GLN A 161 -9.05 -14.60 -8.88
N GLY A 162 -9.51 -14.49 -10.13
CA GLY A 162 -10.01 -15.63 -10.90
C GLY A 162 -8.96 -16.71 -11.10
N GLN A 163 -7.71 -16.35 -11.35
CA GLN A 163 -6.59 -17.31 -11.43
C GLN A 163 -6.32 -18.01 -10.10
N VAL A 164 -6.46 -17.31 -8.97
CA VAL A 164 -6.33 -17.92 -7.63
C VAL A 164 -7.47 -18.86 -7.37
N ASP A 165 -8.70 -18.49 -7.67
CA ASP A 165 -9.88 -19.33 -7.48
C ASP A 165 -9.82 -20.58 -8.36
N ASP A 166 -9.39 -20.45 -9.61
CA ASP A 166 -9.20 -21.58 -10.52
C ASP A 166 -8.12 -22.57 -10.01
N ASN A 167 -7.06 -22.06 -9.38
CA ASN A 167 -6.03 -22.91 -8.77
C ASN A 167 -6.49 -23.62 -7.49
N PHE A 168 -7.45 -23.05 -6.76
CA PHE A 168 -8.04 -23.66 -5.56
C PHE A 168 -9.19 -24.60 -5.87
N SER A 169 -9.78 -24.54 -7.06
CA SER A 169 -10.88 -25.43 -7.46
C SER A 169 -10.44 -26.85 -7.83
N PHE A 170 -9.15 -27.15 -7.80
CA PHE A 170 -8.56 -28.47 -8.02
C PHE A 170 -8.30 -29.25 -6.72
N GLY A 171 -9.11 -28.99 -5.71
CA GLY A 171 -9.03 -29.74 -4.46
C GLY A 171 -9.67 -31.09 -4.53
#